data_d6718069c21ed93432e26a40eda934b5
#
_entry.id   d6718069c21ed93432e26a40eda934b5
#
_cell.length_a   1.000
_cell.length_b   1.000
_cell.length_c   1.000
_cell.angle_alpha   90.00
_cell.angle_beta   90.00
_cell.angle_gamma   90.00
#
_symmetry.space_group_name_H-M   'P 1'
#
loop_
_entity.id
_entity.type
_entity.pdbx_description
1 polymer ?
#
loop_
_entity_poly.entity_id
_entity_poly.type
_entity_poly.pdbx_seq_one_letter_code
_entity_poly.pdbx_strand_id
1 'polypeptide(L)'
;MRFVAAAPLVGHGTGSITEQFRGAVGTSGPSTIISENPHQQTLTVAVQLGLLGVIVLYAMWIAHLVLFRSGGLIGWCGLLVVAQNIVSSLFNSYLFDFTQGWLYVFGVGMLGGAILNLRAREPAATD
;
A
#
# COMPACT_ATOMS: atom_id res chain seq x y z
N MET A 1 -5.34 -12.17 14.10
CA MET A 1 -3.91 -12.13 14.51
C MET A 1 -3.20 -13.50 14.47
N ARG A 2 -3.93 -14.65 14.57
CA ARG A 2 -3.31 -16.01 14.54
C ARG A 2 -2.52 -16.29 13.24
N PHE A 3 -2.97 -15.81 12.08
CA PHE A 3 -2.30 -16.01 10.78
C PHE A 3 -0.94 -15.32 10.69
N VAL A 4 -0.85 -14.05 11.15
CA VAL A 4 0.43 -13.33 11.16
C VAL A 4 1.44 -13.98 12.10
N ALA A 5 0.97 -14.55 13.22
CA ALA A 5 1.82 -15.25 14.17
C ALA A 5 2.39 -16.59 13.64
N ALA A 6 1.72 -17.22 12.68
CA ALA A 6 2.17 -18.49 12.11
C ALA A 6 3.32 -18.33 11.10
N ALA A 7 3.40 -17.19 10.39
CA ALA A 7 4.47 -16.88 9.44
C ALA A 7 4.88 -15.39 9.53
N PRO A 8 5.54 -14.96 10.62
CA PRO A 8 5.69 -13.54 10.93
C PRO A 8 6.63 -12.79 9.99
N LEU A 9 7.66 -13.41 9.44
CA LEU A 9 8.68 -12.73 8.65
C LEU A 9 8.31 -12.60 7.17
N VAL A 10 7.85 -13.68 6.55
CA VAL A 10 7.66 -13.78 5.08
C VAL A 10 6.19 -13.92 4.70
N GLY A 11 5.30 -14.09 5.68
CA GLY A 11 3.86 -14.33 5.43
C GLY A 11 3.57 -15.70 4.82
N HIS A 12 2.35 -15.85 4.32
CA HIS A 12 1.85 -17.12 3.74
C HIS A 12 1.91 -17.16 2.20
N GLY A 13 2.44 -16.12 1.57
CA GLY A 13 2.47 -15.96 0.12
C GLY A 13 1.30 -15.14 -0.43
N THR A 14 1.49 -14.61 -1.63
CA THR A 14 0.47 -13.83 -2.34
C THR A 14 -0.73 -14.72 -2.68
N GLY A 15 -1.96 -14.22 -2.45
CA GLY A 15 -3.19 -14.98 -2.70
C GLY A 15 -3.61 -15.94 -1.57
N SER A 16 -2.84 -16.07 -0.49
CA SER A 16 -3.12 -17.00 0.61
C SER A 16 -4.30 -16.62 1.50
N ILE A 17 -4.84 -15.40 1.37
CA ILE A 17 -5.89 -14.88 2.26
C ILE A 17 -7.12 -15.78 2.27
N THR A 18 -7.67 -16.12 1.10
CA THR A 18 -8.85 -16.97 0.98
C THR A 18 -8.65 -18.33 1.64
N GLU A 19 -7.47 -18.92 1.47
CA GLU A 19 -7.13 -20.23 2.02
C GLU A 19 -6.98 -20.18 3.54
N GLN A 20 -6.35 -19.13 4.07
CA GLN A 20 -6.21 -18.90 5.51
C GLN A 20 -7.58 -18.69 6.19
N PHE A 21 -8.46 -17.90 5.57
CA PHE A 21 -9.81 -17.69 6.09
C PHE A 21 -10.66 -18.97 6.00
N ARG A 22 -10.55 -19.74 4.91
CA ARG A 22 -11.23 -21.03 4.77
C ARG A 22 -10.81 -22.01 5.85
N GLY A 23 -9.51 -22.11 6.15
CA GLY A 23 -8.98 -22.95 7.22
C GLY A 23 -9.43 -22.54 8.62
N ALA A 24 -9.70 -21.24 8.84
CA ALA A 24 -10.14 -20.72 10.13
C ALA A 24 -11.63 -20.94 10.42
N VAL A 25 -12.47 -20.94 9.38
CA VAL A 25 -13.93 -21.07 9.52
C VAL A 25 -14.34 -22.55 9.69
N GLY A 26 -13.45 -23.49 9.37
CA GLY A 26 -13.78 -24.91 9.35
C GLY A 26 -14.78 -25.27 8.25
N THR A 27 -15.00 -26.54 8.00
CA THR A 27 -15.92 -27.04 6.97
C THR A 27 -17.41 -26.96 7.38
N SER A 28 -17.83 -25.90 8.02
CA SER A 28 -19.20 -25.74 8.53
C SER A 28 -20.11 -25.12 7.48
N GLY A 29 -20.59 -25.93 6.54
CA GLY A 29 -21.76 -25.69 5.70
C GLY A 29 -21.52 -24.95 4.36
N PRO A 30 -22.40 -25.17 3.37
CA PRO A 30 -22.27 -24.65 1.99
C PRO A 30 -22.59 -23.16 1.82
N SER A 31 -22.84 -22.40 2.87
CA SER A 31 -23.29 -21.00 2.83
C SER A 31 -22.41 -20.00 3.59
N THR A 32 -21.20 -20.39 4.02
CA THR A 32 -20.32 -19.45 4.70
C THR A 32 -19.63 -18.55 3.66
N ILE A 33 -20.03 -17.29 3.59
CA ILE A 33 -19.35 -16.26 2.78
C ILE A 33 -17.96 -16.05 3.38
N ILE A 34 -16.93 -16.58 2.72
CA ILE A 34 -15.55 -16.38 3.12
C ILE A 34 -15.14 -15.00 2.61
N SER A 35 -14.81 -14.09 3.53
CA SER A 35 -14.27 -12.78 3.15
C SER A 35 -12.90 -12.96 2.50
N GLU A 36 -12.77 -12.52 1.26
CA GLU A 36 -11.50 -12.57 0.51
C GLU A 36 -10.60 -11.37 0.83
N ASN A 37 -11.12 -10.38 1.56
CA ASN A 37 -10.40 -9.15 1.86
C ASN A 37 -10.54 -8.80 3.36
N PRO A 38 -9.44 -8.69 4.12
CA PRO A 38 -9.47 -8.27 5.52
C PRO A 38 -9.82 -6.78 5.72
N HIS A 39 -10.21 -6.06 4.68
CA HIS A 39 -10.61 -4.64 4.70
C HIS A 39 -9.58 -3.71 5.37
N GLN A 40 -8.32 -4.09 5.38
CA GLN A 40 -7.22 -3.27 5.87
C GLN A 40 -5.92 -3.65 5.14
N GLN A 41 -5.29 -2.65 4.50
CA GLN A 41 -4.10 -2.85 3.66
C GLN A 41 -2.93 -3.48 4.43
N THR A 42 -2.62 -2.94 5.61
CA THR A 42 -1.51 -3.44 6.43
C THR A 42 -1.70 -4.89 6.85
N LEU A 43 -2.94 -5.27 7.22
CA LEU A 43 -3.24 -6.64 7.60
C LEU A 43 -3.15 -7.59 6.39
N THR A 44 -3.65 -7.16 5.23
CA THR A 44 -3.55 -7.91 3.97
C THR A 44 -2.08 -8.18 3.63
N VAL A 45 -1.23 -7.16 3.70
CA VAL A 45 0.21 -7.27 3.44
C VAL A 45 0.88 -8.14 4.51
N ALA A 46 0.54 -7.97 5.79
CA ALA A 46 1.12 -8.75 6.88
C ALA A 46 0.81 -10.25 6.77
N VAL A 47 -0.40 -10.62 6.33
CA VAL A 47 -0.77 -12.03 6.13
C VAL A 47 -0.04 -12.62 4.92
N GLN A 48 0.05 -11.89 3.81
CA GLN A 48 0.64 -12.39 2.57
C GLN A 48 2.17 -12.34 2.56
N LEU A 49 2.77 -11.24 3.00
CA LEU A 49 4.20 -10.93 2.86
C LEU A 49 4.92 -10.79 4.20
N GLY A 50 4.21 -10.96 5.31
CA GLY A 50 4.78 -10.86 6.65
C GLY A 50 5.28 -9.46 7.00
N LEU A 51 6.19 -9.41 7.97
CA LEU A 51 6.81 -8.18 8.45
C LEU A 51 7.61 -7.46 7.35
N LEU A 52 8.28 -8.21 6.48
CA LEU A 52 9.03 -7.63 5.36
C LEU A 52 8.12 -6.84 4.42
N GLY A 53 6.96 -7.38 4.08
CA GLY A 53 5.98 -6.68 3.24
C GLY A 53 5.46 -5.40 3.91
N VAL A 54 5.20 -5.46 5.20
CA VAL A 54 4.76 -4.28 5.97
C VAL A 54 5.84 -3.19 5.98
N ILE A 55 7.10 -3.56 6.20
CA ILE A 55 8.22 -2.60 6.16
C ILE A 55 8.31 -1.94 4.78
N VAL A 56 8.24 -2.71 3.71
CA VAL A 56 8.27 -2.18 2.33
C VAL A 56 7.09 -1.25 2.07
N LEU A 57 5.88 -1.61 2.50
CA LEU A 57 4.68 -0.76 2.37
C LEU A 57 4.87 0.60 3.05
N TYR A 58 5.30 0.61 4.29
CA TYR A 58 5.51 1.85 5.04
C TYR A 58 6.69 2.66 4.48
N ALA A 59 7.79 2.01 4.10
CA ALA A 59 8.92 2.66 3.45
C ALA A 59 8.52 3.34 2.13
N MET A 60 7.66 2.69 1.33
CA MET A 60 7.10 3.27 0.12
C MET A 60 6.29 4.54 0.42
N TRP A 61 5.38 4.50 1.41
CA TRP A 61 4.61 5.68 1.77
C TRP A 61 5.50 6.82 2.27
N ILE A 62 6.48 6.52 3.13
CA ILE A 62 7.44 7.51 3.63
C ILE A 62 8.24 8.13 2.46
N ALA A 63 8.73 7.31 1.53
CA ALA A 63 9.48 7.78 0.37
C ALA A 63 8.64 8.75 -0.49
N HIS A 64 7.36 8.43 -0.73
CA HIS A 64 6.46 9.30 -1.47
C HIS A 64 6.13 10.59 -0.73
N LEU A 65 5.92 10.54 0.59
CA LEU A 65 5.72 11.75 1.40
C LEU A 65 6.97 12.66 1.35
N VAL A 66 8.16 12.09 1.44
CA VAL A 66 9.42 12.83 1.32
C VAL A 66 9.59 13.41 -0.09
N LEU A 67 9.25 12.64 -1.14
CA LEU A 67 9.31 13.11 -2.52
C LEU A 67 8.50 14.38 -2.73
N PHE A 68 7.28 14.42 -2.19
CA PHE A 68 6.31 15.50 -2.44
C PHE A 68 6.38 16.67 -1.45
N ARG A 69 7.18 16.59 -0.37
CA ARG A 69 7.19 17.61 0.69
C ARG A 69 7.60 19.02 0.26
N SER A 70 8.27 19.18 -0.88
CA SER A 70 8.90 20.44 -1.29
C SER A 70 8.59 20.83 -2.74
N GLY A 71 7.40 20.59 -3.22
CA GLY A 71 7.11 20.72 -4.64
C GLY A 71 6.05 21.75 -5.04
N GLY A 72 5.80 22.78 -4.24
CA GLY A 72 4.76 23.77 -4.56
C GLY A 72 3.39 23.10 -4.80
N LEU A 73 2.64 23.55 -5.79
CA LEU A 73 1.31 23.02 -6.12
C LEU A 73 1.37 21.53 -6.50
N ILE A 74 2.36 21.12 -7.29
CA ILE A 74 2.53 19.70 -7.70
C ILE A 74 2.82 18.83 -6.48
N GLY A 75 3.67 19.31 -5.57
CA GLY A 75 3.95 18.62 -4.30
C GLY A 75 2.70 18.47 -3.43
N TRP A 76 1.90 19.52 -3.31
CA TRP A 76 0.63 19.45 -2.59
C TRP A 76 -0.33 18.43 -3.20
N CYS A 77 -0.49 18.40 -4.53
CA CYS A 77 -1.29 17.38 -5.21
C CYS A 77 -0.76 15.96 -4.93
N GLY A 78 0.57 15.78 -4.98
CA GLY A 78 1.19 14.50 -4.66
C GLY A 78 0.98 14.08 -3.20
N LEU A 79 1.12 15.00 -2.24
CA LEU A 79 0.82 14.73 -0.84
C LEU A 79 -0.63 14.32 -0.62
N LEU A 80 -1.59 14.96 -1.31
CA LEU A 80 -3.01 14.59 -1.24
C LEU A 80 -3.25 13.17 -1.77
N VAL A 81 -2.63 12.79 -2.89
CA VAL A 81 -2.73 11.43 -3.45
C VAL A 81 -2.18 10.39 -2.46
N VAL A 82 -1.03 10.67 -1.85
CA VAL A 82 -0.41 9.76 -0.87
C VAL A 82 -1.24 9.69 0.41
N ALA A 83 -1.66 10.83 0.95
CA ALA A 83 -2.47 10.90 2.17
C ALA A 83 -3.81 10.19 2.00
N GLN A 84 -4.50 10.42 0.86
CA GLN A 84 -5.74 9.72 0.54
C GLN A 84 -5.53 8.21 0.48
N ASN A 85 -4.45 7.72 -0.14
CA ASN A 85 -4.17 6.29 -0.19
C ASN A 85 -3.88 5.72 1.21
N ILE A 86 -3.10 6.42 2.05
CA ILE A 86 -2.83 6.00 3.43
C ILE A 86 -4.12 5.90 4.24
N VAL A 87 -4.95 6.95 4.23
CA VAL A 87 -6.22 6.98 4.97
C VAL A 87 -7.16 5.88 4.47
N SER A 88 -7.31 5.75 3.16
CA SER A 88 -8.17 4.73 2.56
C SER A 88 -7.70 3.31 2.89
N SER A 89 -6.39 3.10 3.01
CA SER A 89 -5.78 1.81 3.37
C SER A 89 -6.08 1.35 4.79
N LEU A 90 -6.58 2.23 5.67
CA LEU A 90 -7.08 1.86 7.00
C LEU A 90 -8.43 1.13 6.92
N PHE A 91 -9.21 1.41 5.89
CA PHE A 91 -10.58 0.90 5.74
C PHE A 91 -10.71 -0.18 4.67
N ASN A 92 -9.75 -0.28 3.72
CA ASN A 92 -9.75 -1.29 2.67
C ASN A 92 -8.34 -1.53 2.12
N SER A 93 -8.19 -2.62 1.34
CA SER A 93 -6.93 -3.00 0.70
C SER A 93 -6.82 -2.40 -0.71
N TYR A 94 -6.88 -1.08 -0.83
CA TYR A 94 -6.98 -0.36 -2.10
C TYR A 94 -5.76 -0.51 -3.01
N LEU A 95 -4.57 -0.79 -2.50
CA LEU A 95 -3.39 -1.06 -3.34
C LEU A 95 -3.54 -2.35 -4.16
N PHE A 96 -4.36 -3.29 -3.69
CA PHE A 96 -4.68 -4.53 -4.41
C PHE A 96 -5.96 -4.42 -5.25
N ASP A 97 -6.71 -3.32 -5.11
CA ASP A 97 -7.80 -3.00 -6.01
C ASP A 97 -7.27 -2.46 -7.33
N PHE A 98 -7.73 -3.02 -8.45
CA PHE A 98 -7.25 -2.65 -9.78
C PHE A 98 -7.38 -1.14 -10.03
N THR A 99 -8.54 -0.57 -9.78
CA THR A 99 -8.80 0.84 -10.08
C THR A 99 -8.02 1.77 -9.16
N GLN A 100 -8.08 1.54 -7.86
CA GLN A 100 -7.46 2.40 -6.85
C GLN A 100 -5.93 2.28 -6.86
N GLY A 101 -5.43 1.06 -7.01
CA GLY A 101 -3.99 0.80 -7.11
C GLY A 101 -3.38 1.49 -8.33
N TRP A 102 -4.02 1.40 -9.51
CA TRP A 102 -3.56 2.08 -10.71
C TRP A 102 -3.63 3.59 -10.61
N LEU A 103 -4.69 4.16 -10.03
CA LEU A 103 -4.80 5.61 -9.80
C LEU A 103 -3.67 6.11 -8.90
N TYR A 104 -3.34 5.36 -7.85
CA TYR A 104 -2.24 5.71 -6.96
C TYR A 104 -0.89 5.68 -7.68
N VAL A 105 -0.57 4.58 -8.37
CA VAL A 105 0.70 4.42 -9.08
C VAL A 105 0.86 5.46 -10.19
N PHE A 106 -0.19 5.70 -10.96
CA PHE A 106 -0.19 6.68 -12.04
C PHE A 106 -0.07 8.12 -11.50
N GLY A 107 -0.83 8.46 -10.45
CA GLY A 107 -0.76 9.77 -9.80
C GLY A 107 0.63 10.06 -9.24
N VAL A 108 1.19 9.11 -8.49
CA VAL A 108 2.56 9.24 -7.93
C VAL A 108 3.60 9.30 -9.05
N GLY A 109 3.46 8.48 -10.10
CA GLY A 109 4.39 8.45 -11.23
C GLY A 109 4.43 9.77 -11.99
N MET A 110 3.25 10.31 -12.36
CA MET A 110 3.17 11.59 -13.10
C MET A 110 3.65 12.77 -12.26
N LEU A 111 3.11 12.92 -11.05
CA LEU A 111 3.45 14.05 -10.18
C LEU A 111 4.90 13.96 -9.68
N GLY A 112 5.37 12.76 -9.37
CA GLY A 112 6.76 12.50 -8.98
C GLY A 112 7.74 12.80 -10.11
N GLY A 113 7.44 12.36 -11.32
CA GLY A 113 8.24 12.68 -12.52
C GLY A 113 8.31 14.18 -12.78
N ALA A 114 7.19 14.90 -12.62
CA ALA A 114 7.16 16.36 -12.75
C ALA A 114 8.05 17.05 -11.71
N ILE A 115 8.00 16.62 -10.43
CA ILE A 115 8.86 17.19 -9.36
C ILE A 115 10.34 16.92 -9.64
N LEU A 116 10.69 15.70 -10.01
CA LEU A 116 12.08 15.36 -10.30
C LEU A 116 12.63 16.16 -11.49
N ASN A 117 11.82 16.39 -12.53
CA ASN A 117 12.18 17.22 -13.65
C ASN A 117 12.37 18.70 -13.26
N LEU A 118 11.50 19.24 -12.38
CA LEU A 118 11.67 20.60 -11.86
C LEU A 118 12.98 20.74 -11.08
N ARG A 119 13.28 19.83 -10.18
CA ARG A 119 14.53 19.81 -9.40
C ARG A 119 15.77 19.70 -10.28
N ALA A 120 15.70 18.90 -11.35
CA ALA A 120 16.81 18.75 -12.28
C ALA A 120 17.09 20.02 -13.12
N ARG A 121 16.11 20.93 -13.22
CA ARG A 121 16.24 22.20 -13.94
C ARG A 121 16.67 23.37 -13.05
N GLU A 122 16.59 23.24 -11.74
CA GLU A 122 17.13 24.23 -10.81
C GLU A 122 18.66 24.19 -10.93
N PRO A 123 19.34 25.30 -11.39
CA PRO A 123 20.78 25.32 -11.43
C PRO A 123 21.30 25.14 -10.01
N ALA A 124 22.35 24.32 -9.86
CA ALA A 124 23.07 24.22 -8.60
C ALA A 124 23.42 25.65 -8.16
N ALA A 125 22.89 26.09 -7.02
CA ALA A 125 23.26 27.36 -6.45
C ALA A 125 24.78 27.32 -6.29
N THR A 126 25.50 28.10 -7.11
CA THR A 126 26.94 28.28 -6.95
C THR A 126 27.16 29.07 -5.68
N ASP A 127 27.60 28.38 -4.63
CA ASP A 127 28.19 28.99 -3.44
C ASP A 127 29.47 29.73 -3.78
#